data_0070c274c36cd38c24a20f4e2c53b990
#
_entry.id   0070c274c36cd38c24a20f4e2c53b990
#
_cell.length_a   1.000
_cell.length_b   1.000
_cell.length_c   1.000
_cell.angle_alpha   90.00
_cell.angle_beta   90.00
_cell.angle_gamma   90.00
#
_symmetry.space_group_name_H-M   'P 1'
#
loop_
_entity.id
_entity.type
_entity.pdbx_description
1 polymer ?
#
loop_
_entity_poly.entity_id
_entity_poly.type
_entity_poly.pdbx_seq_one_letter_code
_entity_poly.pdbx_strand_id
1 'polypeptide(L)'
;MPIDNGNLALKGLDDLFSTEENRQEEQREQVQQIPIDALHPFTNHPFKVLDDEAMTRTVESIAQYGVLAPLIARPRPDGDGHEIISGHRRQYAAKLAGLDTLPVIVRQMSDDAAVILMVDSNLQREHILPSERAFAYKMKLEALKNQGARSDLTSRQVGEKLWSVSQVSADANESERQVHRFIRLTNLIPELLDMVDEKKISFNPAVELSYLDESQQRDFLEAMNDTQNAPSLSQAQRLKKLAQEGHLSLIHI
;
A
#
# COMPACT_ATOMS: atom_id res chain seq x y z
N MET A 1 -25.48 -0.51 64.31
CA MET A 1 -24.72 -0.94 63.10
C MET A 1 -25.54 -0.54 61.87
N PRO A 2 -25.13 0.42 61.08
CA PRO A 2 -25.82 0.79 59.84
C PRO A 2 -25.39 -0.15 58.72
N ILE A 3 -26.36 -0.59 57.95
CA ILE A 3 -26.21 -1.45 56.76
C ILE A 3 -25.73 -0.57 55.62
N ASP A 4 -24.57 -0.91 55.08
CA ASP A 4 -23.95 -0.27 53.91
C ASP A 4 -24.74 -0.62 52.63
N ASN A 5 -25.44 0.36 52.09
CA ASN A 5 -26.12 0.25 50.80
C ASN A 5 -25.07 0.39 49.67
N GLY A 6 -24.48 -0.73 49.28
CA GLY A 6 -23.66 -0.82 48.08
C GLY A 6 -24.41 -0.32 46.85
N ASN A 7 -23.93 0.77 46.31
CA ASN A 7 -24.38 1.42 45.09
C ASN A 7 -24.14 0.49 43.90
N LEU A 8 -25.07 -0.40 43.58
CA LEU A 8 -25.12 -1.12 42.32
C LEU A 8 -25.46 -0.09 41.22
N ALA A 9 -24.42 0.40 40.55
CA ALA A 9 -24.59 1.15 39.32
C ALA A 9 -25.33 0.24 38.32
N LEU A 10 -26.61 0.52 38.12
CA LEU A 10 -27.42 -0.02 37.05
C LEU A 10 -26.78 0.41 35.73
N LYS A 11 -26.02 -0.48 35.09
CA LYS A 11 -25.74 -0.42 33.66
C LYS A 11 -27.08 -0.31 32.96
N GLY A 12 -27.24 0.71 32.11
CA GLY A 12 -28.51 1.20 31.64
C GLY A 12 -29.43 0.11 31.11
N LEU A 13 -30.70 0.28 31.36
CA LEU A 13 -31.82 -0.56 30.87
C LEU A 13 -31.81 -0.65 29.32
N ASP A 14 -31.16 0.27 28.61
CA ASP A 14 -30.99 0.24 27.17
C ASP A 14 -30.17 -0.98 26.66
N ASP A 15 -29.22 -1.49 27.45
CA ASP A 15 -28.42 -2.68 27.10
C ASP A 15 -29.25 -4.01 27.15
N LEU A 16 -30.36 -4.00 27.85
CA LEU A 16 -31.24 -5.19 28.00
C LEU A 16 -32.32 -5.24 26.90
N PHE A 17 -32.60 -4.16 26.22
CA PHE A 17 -33.61 -4.06 25.17
C PHE A 17 -33.05 -3.86 23.77
N SER A 18 -31.72 -3.83 23.57
CA SER A 18 -31.15 -3.86 22.26
C SER A 18 -31.39 -5.23 21.61
N THR A 19 -32.33 -5.28 20.66
CA THR A 19 -32.57 -6.49 19.87
C THR A 19 -31.32 -6.81 19.05
N GLU A 20 -31.14 -8.08 18.66
CA GLU A 20 -30.03 -8.48 17.77
C GLU A 20 -30.06 -7.67 16.46
N GLU A 21 -31.23 -7.24 16.03
CA GLU A 21 -31.41 -6.36 14.87
C GLU A 21 -30.79 -4.96 15.08
N ASN A 22 -30.98 -4.35 16.26
CA ASN A 22 -30.36 -3.06 16.59
C ASN A 22 -28.81 -3.18 16.68
N ARG A 23 -28.29 -4.29 17.22
CA ARG A 23 -26.84 -4.56 17.25
C ARG A 23 -26.27 -4.81 15.85
N GLN A 24 -27.05 -5.42 14.97
CA GLN A 24 -26.66 -5.59 13.55
C GLN A 24 -26.79 -4.30 12.77
N GLU A 25 -27.71 -3.39 13.11
CA GLU A 25 -27.81 -2.05 12.52
C GLU A 25 -26.68 -1.12 12.97
N GLU A 26 -26.27 -1.19 14.24
CA GLU A 26 -25.09 -0.47 14.74
C GLU A 26 -23.78 -1.00 14.14
N GLN A 27 -23.72 -2.28 13.74
CA GLN A 27 -22.60 -2.88 13.02
C GLN A 27 -22.65 -2.64 11.51
N ARG A 28 -23.76 -2.13 10.95
CA ARG A 28 -23.82 -1.74 9.53
C ARG A 28 -22.93 -0.52 9.31
N GLU A 29 -22.01 -0.67 8.40
CA GLU A 29 -21.14 0.41 7.97
C GLU A 29 -21.97 1.58 7.43
N GLN A 30 -22.02 2.67 8.20
CA GLN A 30 -22.76 3.87 7.81
C GLN A 30 -21.91 4.74 6.90
N VAL A 31 -22.48 5.13 5.75
CA VAL A 31 -21.88 6.12 4.87
C VAL A 31 -22.09 7.51 5.47
N GLN A 32 -21.00 8.21 5.76
CA GLN A 32 -21.00 9.55 6.30
C GLN A 32 -20.54 10.55 5.23
N GLN A 33 -21.11 11.77 5.24
CA GLN A 33 -20.62 12.87 4.40
C GLN A 33 -19.50 13.60 5.16
N ILE A 34 -18.26 13.45 4.69
CA ILE A 34 -17.07 14.01 5.33
C ILE A 34 -16.51 15.13 4.44
N PRO A 35 -16.17 16.30 5.01
CA PRO A 35 -15.50 17.38 4.28
C PRO A 35 -14.19 16.88 3.64
N ILE A 36 -13.92 17.30 2.40
CA ILE A 36 -12.71 16.88 1.68
C ILE A 36 -11.44 17.27 2.43
N ASP A 37 -11.45 18.43 3.09
CA ASP A 37 -10.29 18.91 3.85
C ASP A 37 -9.99 18.10 5.12
N ALA A 38 -10.97 17.33 5.62
CA ALA A 38 -10.80 16.40 6.74
C ALA A 38 -10.31 15.01 6.29
N LEU A 39 -10.13 14.80 4.97
CA LEU A 39 -9.67 13.55 4.37
C LEU A 39 -8.21 13.67 3.92
N HIS A 40 -7.34 12.92 4.57
CA HIS A 40 -5.89 12.93 4.31
C HIS A 40 -5.45 11.67 3.57
N PRO A 41 -4.45 11.76 2.69
CA PRO A 41 -3.92 10.57 2.01
C PRO A 41 -3.25 9.63 3.01
N PHE A 42 -3.22 8.33 2.69
CA PHE A 42 -2.50 7.32 3.46
C PHE A 42 -1.00 7.62 3.45
N THR A 43 -0.37 7.53 4.62
CA THR A 43 1.07 7.76 4.75
C THR A 43 1.85 6.71 3.95
N ASN A 44 2.81 7.15 3.12
CA ASN A 44 3.61 6.29 2.24
C ASN A 44 2.78 5.45 1.26
N HIS A 45 1.67 5.99 0.75
CA HIS A 45 0.82 5.32 -0.23
C HIS A 45 1.61 4.99 -1.50
N PRO A 46 1.77 3.69 -1.87
CA PRO A 46 2.66 3.31 -2.95
C PRO A 46 2.08 3.58 -4.35
N PHE A 47 0.76 3.70 -4.46
CA PHE A 47 0.07 3.84 -5.75
C PHE A 47 -0.06 5.31 -6.14
N LYS A 48 0.48 5.67 -7.30
CA LYS A 48 0.44 7.04 -7.84
C LYS A 48 -0.99 7.38 -8.30
N VAL A 49 -1.42 8.61 -8.04
CA VAL A 49 -2.62 9.17 -8.65
C VAL A 49 -2.16 9.92 -9.89
N LEU A 50 -2.39 9.31 -11.07
CA LEU A 50 -2.00 9.89 -12.34
C LEU A 50 -3.11 10.78 -12.88
N ASP A 51 -2.71 11.94 -13.43
CA ASP A 51 -3.59 12.87 -14.14
C ASP A 51 -3.64 12.49 -15.63
N ASP A 52 -4.33 11.39 -15.89
CA ASP A 52 -4.48 10.79 -17.21
C ASP A 52 -5.90 10.98 -17.77
N GLU A 53 -6.13 10.55 -19.01
CA GLU A 53 -7.46 10.60 -19.64
C GLU A 53 -8.54 9.84 -18.83
N ALA A 54 -8.14 8.76 -18.12
CA ALA A 54 -9.05 8.03 -17.24
C ALA A 54 -9.42 8.86 -15.99
N MET A 55 -8.53 9.73 -15.52
CA MET A 55 -8.83 10.70 -14.46
C MET A 55 -9.81 11.76 -14.96
N THR A 56 -9.61 12.31 -16.15
CA THR A 56 -10.53 13.29 -16.75
C THR A 56 -11.96 12.72 -16.84
N ARG A 57 -12.11 11.50 -17.34
CA ARG A 57 -13.40 10.80 -17.36
C ARG A 57 -14.01 10.58 -15.96
N THR A 58 -13.16 10.32 -14.97
CA THR A 58 -13.60 10.17 -13.57
C THR A 58 -14.11 11.50 -13.02
N VAL A 59 -13.43 12.61 -13.31
CA VAL A 59 -13.84 13.98 -12.92
C VAL A 59 -15.20 14.33 -13.53
N GLU A 60 -15.37 14.11 -14.83
CA GLU A 60 -16.64 14.35 -15.54
C GLU A 60 -17.79 13.53 -14.95
N SER A 61 -17.56 12.25 -14.71
CA SER A 61 -18.54 11.37 -14.06
C SER A 61 -18.93 11.85 -12.66
N ILE A 62 -17.95 12.25 -11.86
CA ILE A 62 -18.18 12.76 -10.50
C ILE A 62 -18.90 14.12 -10.53
N ALA A 63 -18.56 15.00 -11.45
CA ALA A 63 -19.25 16.27 -11.64
C ALA A 63 -20.73 16.09 -12.01
N GLN A 64 -21.06 15.06 -12.79
CA GLN A 64 -22.42 14.79 -13.24
C GLN A 64 -23.26 14.00 -12.22
N TYR A 65 -22.68 12.98 -11.58
CA TYR A 65 -23.42 12.00 -10.76
C TYR A 65 -23.00 11.98 -9.30
N GLY A 66 -22.00 12.77 -8.90
CA GLY A 66 -21.39 12.65 -7.60
C GLY A 66 -20.53 11.39 -7.44
N VAL A 67 -20.05 11.13 -6.23
CA VAL A 67 -19.28 9.92 -5.91
C VAL A 67 -20.25 8.78 -5.56
N LEU A 68 -20.47 7.87 -6.50
CA LEU A 68 -21.44 6.77 -6.37
C LEU A 68 -20.96 5.68 -5.38
N ALA A 69 -19.67 5.37 -5.36
CA ALA A 69 -19.09 4.39 -4.45
C ALA A 69 -18.37 5.11 -3.30
N PRO A 70 -18.73 4.89 -2.03
CA PRO A 70 -18.09 5.57 -0.91
C PRO A 70 -16.60 5.24 -0.80
N LEU A 71 -15.82 6.17 -0.27
CA LEU A 71 -14.43 5.95 0.11
C LEU A 71 -14.41 5.12 1.39
N ILE A 72 -13.26 4.47 1.65
CA ILE A 72 -12.98 3.84 2.95
C ILE A 72 -11.88 4.64 3.62
N ALA A 73 -12.13 5.06 4.85
CA ALA A 73 -11.17 5.80 5.66
C ALA A 73 -11.17 5.28 7.11
N ARG A 74 -10.16 5.67 7.87
CA ARG A 74 -10.09 5.47 9.32
C ARG A 74 -9.82 6.79 10.03
N PRO A 75 -10.13 6.93 11.32
CA PRO A 75 -9.64 8.05 12.11
C PRO A 75 -8.11 8.10 12.06
N ARG A 76 -7.53 9.30 11.93
CA ARG A 76 -6.07 9.44 11.93
C ARG A 76 -5.49 9.07 13.29
N PRO A 77 -4.39 8.28 13.33
CA PRO A 77 -3.70 7.96 14.58
C PRO A 77 -3.09 9.20 15.25
N ASP A 78 -2.62 10.17 14.45
CA ASP A 78 -1.76 11.26 14.91
C ASP A 78 -2.42 12.64 14.77
N GLY A 79 -3.75 12.75 14.76
CA GLY A 79 -4.39 14.05 14.64
C GLY A 79 -5.86 14.03 14.25
N ASP A 80 -6.38 15.20 13.94
CA ASP A 80 -7.77 15.36 13.54
C ASP A 80 -8.01 14.87 12.09
N GLY A 81 -9.24 14.45 11.82
CA GLY A 81 -9.69 14.01 10.50
C GLY A 81 -9.50 12.51 10.26
N HIS A 82 -9.53 12.12 8.99
CA HIS A 82 -9.55 10.73 8.58
C HIS A 82 -8.46 10.46 7.55
N GLU A 83 -7.83 9.30 7.64
CA GLU A 83 -6.86 8.80 6.68
C GLU A 83 -7.56 7.88 5.68
N ILE A 84 -7.43 8.16 4.38
CA ILE A 84 -8.08 7.41 3.31
C ILE A 84 -7.33 6.10 3.10
N ILE A 85 -8.04 4.98 3.18
CA ILE A 85 -7.50 3.65 2.91
C ILE A 85 -7.77 3.25 1.45
N SER A 86 -8.96 3.56 0.95
CA SER A 86 -9.35 3.28 -0.44
C SER A 86 -10.16 4.41 -1.03
N GLY A 87 -9.83 4.80 -2.26
CA GLY A 87 -10.57 5.83 -3.00
C GLY A 87 -9.78 7.12 -3.27
N HIS A 88 -8.45 7.13 -3.17
CA HIS A 88 -7.60 8.31 -3.44
C HIS A 88 -7.88 8.96 -4.81
N ARG A 89 -8.07 8.17 -5.88
CA ARG A 89 -8.43 8.70 -7.20
C ARG A 89 -9.80 9.41 -7.19
N ARG A 90 -10.78 8.86 -6.43
CA ARG A 90 -12.12 9.49 -6.28
C ARG A 90 -12.04 10.77 -5.48
N GLN A 91 -11.25 10.83 -4.40
CA GLN A 91 -11.01 12.06 -3.66
C GLN A 91 -10.37 13.13 -4.56
N TYR A 92 -9.32 12.78 -5.29
CA TYR A 92 -8.63 13.71 -6.19
C TYR A 92 -9.57 14.24 -7.28
N ALA A 93 -10.32 13.35 -7.94
CA ALA A 93 -11.28 13.73 -8.96
C ALA A 93 -12.43 14.59 -8.41
N ALA A 94 -12.92 14.28 -7.20
CA ALA A 94 -13.97 15.07 -6.55
C ALA A 94 -13.49 16.49 -6.18
N LYS A 95 -12.22 16.61 -5.75
CA LYS A 95 -11.60 17.92 -5.51
C LYS A 95 -11.50 18.74 -6.79
N LEU A 96 -11.14 18.12 -7.91
CA LEU A 96 -11.12 18.78 -9.22
C LEU A 96 -12.53 19.14 -9.71
N ALA A 97 -13.54 18.33 -9.38
CA ALA A 97 -14.94 18.59 -9.69
C ALA A 97 -15.59 19.64 -8.78
N GLY A 98 -14.88 20.14 -7.75
CA GLY A 98 -15.36 21.18 -6.84
C GLY A 98 -16.38 20.72 -5.80
N LEU A 99 -16.34 19.45 -5.39
CA LEU A 99 -17.18 18.97 -4.29
C LEU A 99 -16.57 19.34 -2.92
N ASP A 100 -17.42 19.70 -1.96
CA ASP A 100 -17.00 20.06 -0.60
C ASP A 100 -16.96 18.83 0.33
N THR A 101 -17.81 17.84 0.09
CA THR A 101 -17.94 16.64 0.92
C THR A 101 -17.94 15.36 0.08
N LEU A 102 -17.56 14.25 0.71
CA LEU A 102 -17.53 12.92 0.08
C LEU A 102 -18.25 11.88 0.93
N PRO A 103 -18.92 10.92 0.31
CA PRO A 103 -19.44 9.75 1.00
C PRO A 103 -18.29 8.82 1.43
N VAL A 104 -18.16 8.57 2.73
CA VAL A 104 -17.06 7.81 3.33
C VAL A 104 -17.61 6.79 4.32
N ILE A 105 -17.09 5.59 4.28
CA ILE A 105 -17.25 4.58 5.32
C ILE A 105 -16.04 4.68 6.25
N VAL A 106 -16.28 5.04 7.51
CA VAL A 106 -15.22 5.13 8.51
C VAL A 106 -15.13 3.81 9.27
N ARG A 107 -13.94 3.18 9.22
CA ARG A 107 -13.64 1.94 9.92
C ARG A 107 -12.54 2.14 10.94
N GLN A 108 -12.75 1.63 12.15
CA GLN A 108 -11.67 1.51 13.14
C GLN A 108 -10.77 0.33 12.77
N MET A 109 -9.49 0.57 12.54
CA MET A 109 -8.55 -0.49 12.21
C MET A 109 -7.12 -0.13 12.62
N SER A 110 -6.31 -1.16 12.89
CA SER A 110 -4.87 -1.00 13.14
C SER A 110 -4.12 -0.58 11.88
N ASP A 111 -2.87 -0.12 12.05
CA ASP A 111 -2.00 0.27 10.92
C ASP A 111 -1.77 -0.90 9.96
N ASP A 112 -1.49 -2.08 10.50
CA ASP A 112 -1.27 -3.28 9.68
C ASP A 112 -2.54 -3.67 8.89
N ALA A 113 -3.72 -3.61 9.51
CA ALA A 113 -4.98 -3.89 8.82
C ALA A 113 -5.28 -2.85 7.73
N ALA A 114 -4.96 -1.57 7.99
CA ALA A 114 -5.12 -0.49 7.02
C ALA A 114 -4.20 -0.68 5.81
N VAL A 115 -2.93 -1.04 6.03
CA VAL A 115 -1.97 -1.36 4.95
C VAL A 115 -2.47 -2.53 4.11
N ILE A 116 -2.91 -3.64 4.73
CA ILE A 116 -3.40 -4.82 4.01
C ILE A 116 -4.61 -4.45 3.14
N LEU A 117 -5.60 -3.77 3.71
CA LEU A 117 -6.81 -3.36 2.99
C LEU A 117 -6.48 -2.39 1.83
N MET A 118 -5.57 -1.43 2.07
CA MET A 118 -5.12 -0.47 1.05
C MET A 118 -4.44 -1.21 -0.11
N VAL A 119 -3.53 -2.14 0.17
CA VAL A 119 -2.83 -2.90 -0.87
C VAL A 119 -3.82 -3.78 -1.64
N ASP A 120 -4.68 -4.56 -0.95
CA ASP A 120 -5.62 -5.47 -1.59
C ASP A 120 -6.62 -4.76 -2.50
N SER A 121 -7.11 -3.59 -2.07
CA SER A 121 -8.02 -2.77 -2.89
C SER A 121 -7.37 -2.21 -4.16
N ASN A 122 -6.04 -2.14 -4.21
CA ASN A 122 -5.29 -1.60 -5.36
C ASN A 122 -4.66 -2.68 -6.23
N LEU A 123 -4.33 -3.87 -5.70
CA LEU A 123 -3.79 -4.99 -6.50
C LEU A 123 -4.77 -5.53 -7.55
N GLN A 124 -6.04 -5.20 -7.41
CA GLN A 124 -7.10 -5.54 -8.38
C GLN A 124 -7.11 -4.62 -9.63
N ARG A 125 -6.25 -3.58 -9.68
CA ARG A 125 -6.19 -2.66 -10.82
C ARG A 125 -5.59 -3.35 -12.04
N GLU A 126 -6.13 -3.04 -13.21
CA GLU A 126 -5.66 -3.58 -14.50
C GLU A 126 -4.21 -3.17 -14.81
N HIS A 127 -3.84 -1.94 -14.45
CA HIS A 127 -2.51 -1.40 -14.68
C HIS A 127 -1.89 -0.92 -13.37
N ILE A 128 -0.84 -1.60 -12.93
CA ILE A 128 -0.02 -1.28 -11.76
C ILE A 128 1.43 -1.18 -12.22
N LEU A 129 2.10 -0.08 -11.89
CA LEU A 129 3.51 0.09 -12.21
C LEU A 129 4.39 -0.91 -11.44
N PRO A 130 5.53 -1.33 -12.00
CA PRO A 130 6.47 -2.22 -11.30
C PRO A 130 6.90 -1.69 -9.93
N SER A 131 7.16 -0.38 -9.80
CA SER A 131 7.49 0.26 -8.53
C SER A 131 6.34 0.18 -7.52
N GLU A 132 5.11 0.49 -7.94
CA GLU A 132 3.92 0.43 -7.10
C GLU A 132 3.72 -0.98 -6.54
N ARG A 133 3.83 -2.00 -7.41
CA ARG A 133 3.72 -3.40 -7.04
C ARG A 133 4.82 -3.83 -6.06
N ALA A 134 6.06 -3.36 -6.30
CA ALA A 134 7.20 -3.64 -5.42
C ALA A 134 7.00 -3.13 -4.00
N PHE A 135 6.62 -1.86 -3.85
CA PHE A 135 6.35 -1.26 -2.54
C PHE A 135 5.09 -1.83 -1.89
N ALA A 136 4.02 -2.08 -2.66
CA ALA A 136 2.79 -2.69 -2.15
C ALA A 136 3.06 -4.08 -1.54
N TYR A 137 3.80 -4.95 -2.24
CA TYR A 137 4.15 -6.27 -1.70
C TYR A 137 5.04 -6.18 -0.46
N LYS A 138 6.01 -5.26 -0.45
CA LYS A 138 6.86 -5.02 0.72
C LYS A 138 6.03 -4.61 1.92
N MET A 139 5.17 -3.60 1.77
CA MET A 139 4.31 -3.09 2.85
C MET A 139 3.36 -4.17 3.37
N LYS A 140 2.69 -4.92 2.47
CA LYS A 140 1.78 -6.00 2.86
C LYS A 140 2.51 -7.12 3.60
N LEU A 141 3.70 -7.50 3.13
CA LEU A 141 4.51 -8.52 3.79
C LEU A 141 4.95 -8.09 5.20
N GLU A 142 5.32 -6.83 5.37
CA GLU A 142 5.68 -6.27 6.68
C GLU A 142 4.47 -6.23 7.63
N ALA A 143 3.31 -5.78 7.15
CA ALA A 143 2.08 -5.74 7.93
C ALA A 143 1.62 -7.14 8.38
N LEU A 144 1.67 -8.15 7.50
CA LEU A 144 1.34 -9.54 7.84
C LEU A 144 2.28 -10.12 8.91
N LYS A 145 3.58 -9.82 8.83
CA LYS A 145 4.55 -10.24 9.86
C LYS A 145 4.25 -9.61 11.21
N ASN A 146 3.90 -8.32 11.24
CA ASN A 146 3.57 -7.62 12.48
C ASN A 146 2.30 -8.20 13.12
N GLN A 147 1.29 -8.57 12.32
CA GLN A 147 0.08 -9.23 12.82
C GLN A 147 0.39 -10.62 13.38
N GLY A 148 1.21 -11.43 12.70
CA GLY A 148 1.64 -12.74 13.18
C GLY A 148 2.39 -12.63 14.50
N ALA A 149 3.33 -11.73 14.63
CA ALA A 149 4.11 -11.51 15.84
C ALA A 149 3.27 -11.07 17.06
N ARG A 150 2.10 -10.42 16.84
CA ARG A 150 1.17 -10.05 17.92
C ARG A 150 0.26 -11.18 18.37
N SER A 151 -0.03 -12.13 17.48
CA SER A 151 -0.90 -13.28 17.79
C SER A 151 -0.18 -14.45 18.46
N ASP A 152 1.15 -14.55 18.34
CA ASP A 152 1.94 -15.69 18.80
C ASP A 152 3.11 -15.27 19.70
N LEU A 153 2.83 -15.12 21.00
CA LEU A 153 3.88 -15.04 22.03
C LEU A 153 4.59 -16.40 22.29
N THR A 154 4.26 -17.45 21.54
CA THR A 154 4.69 -18.83 21.86
C THR A 154 5.30 -19.68 20.76
N SER A 155 5.38 -19.30 19.46
CA SER A 155 5.99 -20.16 18.43
C SER A 155 6.73 -19.49 17.28
N ARG A 156 7.98 -19.79 17.22
CA ARG A 156 9.00 -19.90 16.12
C ARG A 156 8.82 -19.09 14.83
N GLN A 157 9.66 -18.06 14.72
CA GLN A 157 9.87 -17.09 13.63
C GLN A 157 10.07 -17.64 12.20
N VAL A 158 10.40 -18.90 11.97
CA VAL A 158 10.72 -19.43 10.64
C VAL A 158 9.45 -19.82 9.87
N GLY A 159 8.45 -20.37 10.54
CA GLY A 159 7.17 -20.74 9.91
C GLY A 159 6.33 -19.55 9.48
N GLU A 160 6.32 -18.48 10.27
CA GLU A 160 5.56 -17.25 10.01
C GLU A 160 6.03 -16.50 8.75
N LYS A 161 7.35 -16.45 8.52
CA LYS A 161 7.93 -15.77 7.34
C LYS A 161 7.51 -16.45 6.04
N LEU A 162 7.46 -17.78 6.02
CA LEU A 162 7.03 -18.56 4.85
C LEU A 162 5.53 -18.38 4.62
N TRP A 163 4.72 -18.40 5.67
CA TRP A 163 3.26 -18.21 5.56
C TRP A 163 2.89 -16.82 5.03
N SER A 164 3.53 -15.76 5.50
CA SER A 164 3.27 -14.39 5.05
C SER A 164 3.57 -14.17 3.58
N VAL A 165 4.67 -14.74 3.04
CA VAL A 165 4.99 -14.64 1.61
C VAL A 165 4.01 -15.45 0.77
N SER A 166 3.66 -16.66 1.22
CA SER A 166 2.68 -17.52 0.57
C SER A 166 1.32 -16.85 0.47
N GLN A 167 0.90 -16.12 1.52
CA GLN A 167 -0.34 -15.37 1.49
C GLN A 167 -0.29 -14.22 0.48
N VAL A 168 0.77 -13.39 0.49
CA VAL A 168 0.92 -12.31 -0.51
C VAL A 168 0.89 -12.86 -1.93
N SER A 169 1.55 -14.01 -2.18
CA SER A 169 1.60 -14.62 -3.50
C SER A 169 0.23 -15.15 -3.96
N ALA A 170 -0.52 -15.77 -3.04
CA ALA A 170 -1.88 -16.26 -3.32
C ALA A 170 -2.84 -15.12 -3.62
N ASP A 171 -2.84 -14.05 -2.82
CA ASP A 171 -3.71 -12.89 -2.99
C ASP A 171 -3.42 -12.14 -4.29
N ALA A 172 -2.13 -12.12 -4.72
CA ALA A 172 -1.69 -11.49 -5.96
C ALA A 172 -1.81 -12.40 -7.19
N ASN A 173 -2.16 -13.68 -7.02
CA ASN A 173 -2.12 -14.71 -8.06
C ASN A 173 -0.74 -14.80 -8.76
N GLU A 174 0.33 -14.70 -7.97
CA GLU A 174 1.72 -14.78 -8.43
C GLU A 174 2.51 -15.85 -7.68
N SER A 175 3.69 -16.23 -8.17
CA SER A 175 4.58 -17.12 -7.43
C SER A 175 5.32 -16.36 -6.32
N GLU A 176 5.67 -17.04 -5.22
CA GLU A 176 6.50 -16.45 -4.15
C GLU A 176 7.81 -15.88 -4.69
N ARG A 177 8.42 -16.59 -5.66
CA ARG A 177 9.64 -16.12 -6.34
C ARG A 177 9.41 -14.77 -7.03
N GLN A 178 8.25 -14.59 -7.68
CA GLN A 178 7.93 -13.34 -8.37
C GLN A 178 7.67 -12.21 -7.37
N VAL A 179 6.97 -12.48 -6.27
CA VAL A 179 6.79 -11.52 -5.16
C VAL A 179 8.13 -11.04 -4.63
N HIS A 180 9.06 -11.95 -4.34
CA HIS A 180 10.41 -11.59 -3.89
C HIS A 180 11.18 -10.75 -4.92
N ARG A 181 11.02 -11.02 -6.21
CA ARG A 181 11.65 -10.24 -7.27
C ARG A 181 11.09 -8.82 -7.37
N PHE A 182 9.77 -8.65 -7.21
CA PHE A 182 9.18 -7.31 -7.12
C PHE A 182 9.69 -6.57 -5.90
N ILE A 183 9.63 -7.18 -4.71
CA ILE A 183 10.15 -6.55 -3.48
C ILE A 183 11.61 -6.15 -3.64
N ARG A 184 12.40 -6.93 -4.38
CA ARG A 184 13.80 -6.61 -4.64
C ARG A 184 14.00 -5.27 -5.37
N LEU A 185 13.06 -4.86 -6.24
CA LEU A 185 13.13 -3.57 -6.94
C LEU A 185 13.13 -2.37 -5.98
N THR A 186 12.60 -2.51 -4.75
CA THR A 186 12.64 -1.43 -3.75
C THR A 186 14.05 -1.06 -3.28
N ASN A 187 15.07 -1.81 -3.70
CA ASN A 187 16.48 -1.50 -3.42
C ASN A 187 17.15 -0.72 -4.57
N LEU A 188 16.43 -0.41 -5.65
CA LEU A 188 16.92 0.48 -6.69
C LEU A 188 16.84 1.94 -6.21
N ILE A 189 17.78 2.75 -6.68
CA ILE A 189 17.66 4.21 -6.54
C ILE A 189 16.43 4.70 -7.32
N PRO A 190 15.79 5.81 -6.87
CA PRO A 190 14.54 6.29 -7.48
C PRO A 190 14.62 6.45 -9.00
N GLU A 191 15.73 6.98 -9.50
CA GLU A 191 15.92 7.24 -10.92
C GLU A 191 15.90 5.96 -11.78
N LEU A 192 16.55 4.88 -11.31
CA LEU A 192 16.51 3.59 -11.98
C LEU A 192 15.13 2.93 -11.89
N LEU A 193 14.46 3.11 -10.76
CA LEU A 193 13.11 2.57 -10.57
C LEU A 193 12.09 3.27 -11.48
N ASP A 194 12.19 4.60 -11.64
CA ASP A 194 11.37 5.35 -12.59
C ASP A 194 11.63 4.89 -14.05
N MET A 195 12.89 4.58 -14.42
CA MET A 195 13.19 4.00 -15.71
C MET A 195 12.57 2.61 -15.93
N VAL A 196 12.37 1.83 -14.88
CA VAL A 196 11.63 0.55 -14.97
C VAL A 196 10.15 0.81 -15.21
N ASP A 197 9.56 1.77 -14.53
CA ASP A 197 8.16 2.17 -14.72
C ASP A 197 7.91 2.69 -16.14
N GLU A 198 8.85 3.45 -16.69
CA GLU A 198 8.84 3.97 -18.06
C GLU A 198 9.19 2.93 -19.13
N LYS A 199 9.47 1.68 -18.72
CA LYS A 199 9.90 0.57 -19.60
C LYS A 199 11.23 0.82 -20.35
N LYS A 200 12.03 1.78 -19.91
CA LYS A 200 13.39 2.02 -20.41
C LYS A 200 14.33 0.89 -19.98
N ILE A 201 14.15 0.38 -18.76
CA ILE A 201 14.85 -0.81 -18.25
C ILE A 201 13.82 -1.94 -18.06
N SER A 202 14.10 -3.10 -18.64
CA SER A 202 13.23 -4.27 -18.48
C SER A 202 13.29 -4.83 -17.05
N PHE A 203 12.20 -5.46 -16.58
CA PHE A 203 12.07 -6.00 -15.23
C PHE A 203 13.23 -6.94 -14.82
N ASN A 204 13.63 -7.86 -15.68
CA ASN A 204 14.66 -8.84 -15.34
C ASN A 204 16.05 -8.22 -15.10
N PRO A 205 16.61 -7.38 -16.00
CA PRO A 205 17.80 -6.59 -15.72
C PRO A 205 17.69 -5.74 -14.45
N ALA A 206 16.56 -5.07 -14.22
CA ALA A 206 16.34 -4.25 -13.04
C ALA A 206 16.48 -5.03 -11.73
N VAL A 207 15.93 -6.25 -11.68
CA VAL A 207 16.11 -7.15 -10.52
C VAL A 207 17.57 -7.48 -10.28
N GLU A 208 18.38 -7.71 -11.33
CA GLU A 208 19.81 -7.95 -11.17
C GLU A 208 20.57 -6.70 -10.71
N LEU A 209 20.23 -5.52 -11.24
CA LEU A 209 20.82 -4.24 -10.83
C LEU A 209 20.51 -3.88 -9.37
N SER A 210 19.38 -4.34 -8.82
CA SER A 210 19.02 -4.12 -7.42
C SER A 210 19.93 -4.82 -6.40
N TYR A 211 20.90 -5.62 -6.86
CA TYR A 211 21.96 -6.21 -6.03
C TYR A 211 23.21 -5.33 -5.89
N LEU A 212 23.32 -4.29 -6.72
CA LEU A 212 24.35 -3.27 -6.62
C LEU A 212 24.06 -2.37 -5.41
N ASP A 213 25.11 -1.84 -4.80
CA ASP A 213 24.95 -0.78 -3.79
C ASP A 213 24.58 0.56 -4.45
N GLU A 214 24.20 1.55 -3.62
CA GLU A 214 23.72 2.85 -4.13
C GLU A 214 24.78 3.58 -4.98
N SER A 215 26.06 3.53 -4.62
CA SER A 215 27.15 4.15 -5.38
C SER A 215 27.28 3.49 -6.76
N GLN A 216 27.32 2.16 -6.79
CA GLN A 216 27.42 1.39 -8.03
C GLN A 216 26.20 1.59 -8.94
N GLN A 217 25.02 1.77 -8.37
CA GLN A 217 23.82 2.09 -9.15
C GLN A 217 23.90 3.50 -9.76
N ARG A 218 24.48 4.48 -9.06
CA ARG A 218 24.71 5.83 -9.58
C ARG A 218 25.73 5.84 -10.71
N ASP A 219 26.87 5.12 -10.53
CA ASP A 219 27.87 4.96 -11.57
C ASP A 219 27.29 4.30 -12.84
N PHE A 220 26.45 3.27 -12.62
CA PHE A 220 25.71 2.60 -13.69
C PHE A 220 24.75 3.56 -14.41
N LEU A 221 23.99 4.38 -13.67
CA LEU A 221 23.07 5.35 -14.24
C LEU A 221 23.81 6.38 -15.11
N GLU A 222 24.98 6.86 -14.66
CA GLU A 222 25.82 7.79 -15.41
C GLU A 222 26.27 7.16 -16.74
N ALA A 223 26.82 5.95 -16.69
CA ALA A 223 27.27 5.23 -17.90
C ALA A 223 26.09 4.93 -18.86
N MET A 224 24.91 4.62 -18.33
CA MET A 224 23.72 4.40 -19.14
C MET A 224 23.25 5.67 -19.83
N ASN A 225 23.33 6.83 -19.15
CA ASN A 225 22.98 8.12 -19.72
C ASN A 225 23.95 8.52 -20.86
N ASP A 226 25.25 8.24 -20.70
CA ASP A 226 26.28 8.53 -21.71
C ASP A 226 26.12 7.66 -22.96
N THR A 227 25.79 6.37 -22.77
CA THR A 227 25.64 5.42 -23.86
C THR A 227 24.26 5.37 -24.49
N GLN A 228 23.25 5.91 -23.79
CA GLN A 228 21.81 5.87 -24.14
C GLN A 228 21.29 4.45 -24.40
N ASN A 229 21.92 3.44 -23.83
CA ASN A 229 21.57 2.03 -23.99
C ASN A 229 21.12 1.41 -22.68
N ALA A 230 19.97 0.75 -22.70
CA ALA A 230 19.52 -0.07 -21.58
C ALA A 230 20.30 -1.39 -21.50
N PRO A 231 20.62 -1.90 -20.29
CA PRO A 231 21.38 -3.11 -20.14
C PRO A 231 20.55 -4.33 -20.57
N SER A 232 21.19 -5.28 -21.23
CA SER A 232 20.67 -6.61 -21.41
C SER A 232 20.72 -7.38 -20.09
N LEU A 233 19.95 -8.47 -19.99
CA LEU A 233 19.97 -9.32 -18.80
C LEU A 233 21.38 -9.88 -18.52
N SER A 234 22.12 -10.28 -19.54
CA SER A 234 23.48 -10.81 -19.40
C SER A 234 24.47 -9.78 -18.88
N GLN A 235 24.35 -8.51 -19.31
CA GLN A 235 25.16 -7.42 -18.78
C GLN A 235 24.84 -7.15 -17.31
N ALA A 236 23.56 -7.04 -16.96
CA ALA A 236 23.13 -6.84 -15.56
C ALA A 236 23.60 -7.99 -14.64
N GLN A 237 23.52 -9.24 -15.09
CA GLN A 237 24.04 -10.40 -14.36
C GLN A 237 25.56 -10.35 -14.17
N ARG A 238 26.29 -9.91 -15.20
CA ARG A 238 27.75 -9.73 -15.11
C ARG A 238 28.12 -8.65 -14.12
N LEU A 239 27.44 -7.50 -14.16
CA LEU A 239 27.65 -6.39 -13.21
C LEU A 239 27.41 -6.86 -11.76
N LYS A 240 26.28 -7.53 -11.51
CA LYS A 240 25.98 -8.12 -10.21
C LYS A 240 27.09 -9.06 -9.73
N LYS A 241 27.57 -9.94 -10.58
CA LYS A 241 28.65 -10.88 -10.24
C LYS A 241 29.93 -10.14 -9.84
N LEU A 242 30.36 -9.16 -10.65
CA LEU A 242 31.54 -8.34 -10.37
C LEU A 242 31.38 -7.53 -9.06
N ALA A 243 30.19 -7.00 -8.79
CA ALA A 243 29.90 -6.30 -7.55
C ALA A 243 30.01 -7.23 -6.33
N GLN A 244 29.48 -8.45 -6.42
CA GLN A 244 29.55 -9.46 -5.35
C GLN A 244 30.97 -9.95 -5.08
N GLU A 245 31.83 -9.99 -6.12
CA GLU A 245 33.24 -10.35 -6.03
C GLU A 245 34.13 -9.16 -5.57
N GLY A 246 33.57 -7.95 -5.41
CA GLY A 246 34.32 -6.75 -5.05
C GLY A 246 35.21 -6.19 -6.17
N HIS A 247 34.96 -6.60 -7.42
CA HIS A 247 35.76 -6.27 -8.60
C HIS A 247 35.06 -5.28 -9.56
N LEU A 248 33.90 -4.73 -9.17
CA LEU A 248 33.19 -3.77 -10.01
C LEU A 248 33.96 -2.46 -10.03
N SER A 249 34.29 -1.98 -11.22
CA SER A 249 34.89 -0.67 -11.48
C SER A 249 34.18 -0.01 -12.67
N LEU A 250 34.34 1.30 -12.84
CA LEU A 250 33.77 2.08 -13.97
C LEU A 250 34.10 1.52 -15.35
N ILE A 251 35.23 0.77 -15.49
CA ILE A 251 35.61 0.13 -16.75
C ILE A 251 34.69 -1.05 -17.14
N HIS A 252 33.95 -1.59 -16.17
CA HIS A 252 33.07 -2.74 -16.39
C HIS A 252 31.62 -2.35 -16.70
N ILE A 253 31.28 -1.10 -16.49
CA ILE A 253 29.98 -0.50 -16.76
C ILE A 253 29.98 0.11 -18.15
#